data_c87287d380e030767794f7c872b083a4
#
_entry.id   c87287d380e030767794f7c872b083a4
#
_cell.length_a   1.000
_cell.length_b   1.000
_cell.length_c   1.000
_cell.angle_alpha   90.00
_cell.angle_beta   90.00
_cell.angle_gamma   90.00
#
_symmetry.space_group_name_H-M   'P 1'
#
loop_
_entity.id
_entity.type
_entity.pdbx_description
1 polymer ?
#
loop_
_entity_poly.entity_id
_entity_poly.type
_entity_poly.pdbx_seq_one_letter_code
_entity_poly.pdbx_strand_id
1 'polypeptide(L)'
;MATASSQLSKREQSLCNGISPWLSPLAMVLTQDLVLPGFFAGVTVLDAHNLPHSGPVLLAPTHRARWDALLRPHAAGRRVSGRDCRFMVTRDEMLGMQGWFLRRLGCFAVNQNQPSLATLRYAVDLLKAGQPLVVFPEGRIKRDEDTPIVPQQGLARLARLASSQGVRVPVVPVGLAYGHRPARWRDQAAVCFGPALQVLGPGRDGAEAFNTDLAAAMERAERRACTAIGGRPALVGPAAGAT
;
A
#
# COMPACT_ATOMS: atom_id res chain seq x y z
N MET A 1 -25.01 -11.81 -8.04
CA MET A 1 -24.40 -10.60 -7.41
C MET A 1 -24.73 -10.45 -5.92
N ALA A 2 -25.94 -10.72 -5.44
CA ALA A 2 -26.35 -10.59 -4.03
C ALA A 2 -25.55 -11.47 -3.03
N THR A 3 -25.15 -12.68 -3.41
CA THR A 3 -24.39 -13.60 -2.54
C THR A 3 -22.97 -13.16 -2.22
N ALA A 4 -22.26 -12.56 -3.17
CA ALA A 4 -20.88 -12.07 -2.98
C ALA A 4 -20.84 -10.86 -2.03
N SER A 5 -21.77 -9.92 -2.16
CA SER A 5 -21.91 -8.76 -1.29
C SER A 5 -22.25 -9.17 0.16
N SER A 6 -23.12 -10.17 0.34
CA SER A 6 -23.46 -10.71 1.66
C SER A 6 -22.29 -11.41 2.34
N GLN A 7 -21.47 -12.15 1.60
CA GLN A 7 -20.27 -12.79 2.14
C GLN A 7 -19.20 -11.79 2.53
N LEU A 8 -18.98 -10.77 1.72
CA LEU A 8 -18.06 -9.68 2.05
C LEU A 8 -18.48 -9.01 3.36
N SER A 9 -19.75 -8.63 3.50
CA SER A 9 -20.27 -7.98 4.72
C SER A 9 -20.07 -8.83 5.98
N LYS A 10 -20.33 -10.16 5.91
CA LYS A 10 -20.12 -11.07 7.05
C LYS A 10 -18.65 -11.17 7.47
N ARG A 11 -17.72 -11.28 6.50
CA ARG A 11 -16.28 -11.33 6.80
C ARG A 11 -15.76 -9.98 7.28
N GLU A 12 -16.28 -8.90 6.73
CA GLU A 12 -15.94 -7.55 7.15
C GLU A 12 -16.29 -7.35 8.64
N GLN A 13 -17.47 -7.76 9.08
CA GLN A 13 -17.86 -7.68 10.49
C GLN A 13 -16.98 -8.53 11.42
N SER A 14 -16.44 -9.64 10.94
CA SER A 14 -15.57 -10.53 11.74
C SER A 14 -14.11 -10.10 11.82
N LEU A 15 -13.59 -9.39 10.81
CA LEU A 15 -12.16 -9.05 10.69
C LEU A 15 -11.89 -7.57 10.93
N CYS A 16 -12.81 -6.70 10.56
CA CYS A 16 -12.79 -5.27 10.81
C CYS A 16 -14.23 -4.76 10.90
N ASN A 17 -14.41 -3.52 11.36
CA ASN A 17 -15.75 -2.93 11.48
C ASN A 17 -16.21 -2.22 10.20
N GLY A 18 -15.59 -2.53 9.07
CA GLY A 18 -15.81 -1.81 7.82
C GLY A 18 -15.26 -0.38 7.85
N ILE A 19 -15.75 0.44 6.92
CA ILE A 19 -15.44 1.87 6.91
C ILE A 19 -16.60 2.61 7.57
N SER A 20 -16.33 3.24 8.70
CA SER A 20 -17.33 4.04 9.41
C SER A 20 -17.72 5.26 8.59
N PRO A 21 -19.03 5.46 8.32
CA PRO A 21 -19.50 6.56 7.47
C PRO A 21 -19.28 7.95 8.08
N TRP A 22 -19.13 8.05 9.39
CA TRP A 22 -18.87 9.31 10.09
C TRP A 22 -17.39 9.49 10.46
N LEU A 23 -16.70 8.41 10.85
CA LEU A 23 -15.30 8.48 11.28
C LEU A 23 -14.34 8.66 10.09
N SER A 24 -14.63 8.02 8.95
CA SER A 24 -13.77 8.14 7.76
C SER A 24 -13.70 9.57 7.22
N PRO A 25 -14.81 10.31 7.02
CA PRO A 25 -14.74 11.72 6.64
C PRO A 25 -14.02 12.60 7.66
N LEU A 26 -14.30 12.38 8.96
CA LEU A 26 -13.63 13.12 10.03
C LEU A 26 -12.12 12.87 10.04
N ALA A 27 -11.70 11.62 9.95
CA ALA A 27 -10.29 11.24 9.86
C ALA A 27 -9.62 11.85 8.60
N MET A 28 -10.34 11.88 7.48
CA MET A 28 -9.85 12.48 6.24
C MET A 28 -9.60 13.98 6.40
N VAL A 29 -10.55 14.73 6.95
CA VAL A 29 -10.39 16.17 7.22
C VAL A 29 -9.23 16.38 8.20
N LEU A 30 -9.23 15.69 9.33
CA LEU A 30 -8.19 15.84 10.34
C LEU A 30 -6.79 15.55 9.77
N THR A 31 -6.64 14.44 9.03
CA THR A 31 -5.32 14.04 8.53
C THR A 31 -4.87 14.84 7.32
N GLN A 32 -5.75 15.09 6.34
CA GLN A 32 -5.37 15.70 5.06
C GLN A 32 -5.41 17.23 5.07
N ASP A 33 -6.28 17.84 5.90
CA ASP A 33 -6.44 19.29 5.92
C ASP A 33 -5.72 19.95 7.11
N LEU A 34 -5.43 19.19 8.19
CA LEU A 34 -4.78 19.74 9.38
C LEU A 34 -3.42 19.09 9.64
N VAL A 35 -3.35 17.77 9.79
CA VAL A 35 -2.12 17.09 10.23
C VAL A 35 -1.04 17.12 9.15
N LEU A 36 -1.36 16.74 7.91
CA LEU A 36 -0.37 16.73 6.83
C LEU A 36 0.14 18.14 6.50
N PRO A 37 -0.71 19.16 6.22
CA PRO A 37 -0.22 20.50 5.93
C PRO A 37 0.37 21.21 7.16
N GLY A 38 -0.02 20.82 8.38
CA GLY A 38 0.59 21.33 9.61
C GLY A 38 1.99 20.78 9.86
N PHE A 39 2.27 19.55 9.44
CA PHE A 39 3.57 18.91 9.66
C PHE A 39 4.52 19.06 8.46
N PHE A 40 4.04 18.86 7.23
CA PHE A 40 4.83 18.95 6.01
C PHE A 40 4.72 20.36 5.39
N ALA A 41 5.82 20.88 4.87
CA ALA A 41 5.82 22.11 4.09
C ALA A 41 5.17 21.89 2.71
N GLY A 42 5.20 20.65 2.20
CA GLY A 42 4.53 20.28 0.97
C GLY A 42 4.51 18.74 0.80
N VAL A 43 3.47 18.28 0.11
CA VAL A 43 3.35 16.87 -0.32
C VAL A 43 3.18 16.86 -1.83
N THR A 44 4.15 16.32 -2.54
CA THR A 44 4.13 16.21 -4.01
C THR A 44 3.65 14.83 -4.43
N VAL A 45 2.65 14.78 -5.32
CA VAL A 45 2.17 13.52 -5.91
C VAL A 45 2.58 13.47 -7.37
N LEU A 46 3.29 12.41 -7.75
CA LEU A 46 3.86 12.18 -9.08
C LEU A 46 3.18 11.01 -9.78
N ASP A 47 3.06 11.11 -11.09
CA ASP A 47 2.60 10.05 -11.98
C ASP A 47 1.23 9.46 -11.54
N ALA A 48 0.33 10.31 -11.04
CA ALA A 48 -1.00 9.92 -10.55
C ALA A 48 -1.84 9.20 -11.62
N HIS A 49 -1.54 9.37 -12.91
CA HIS A 49 -2.18 8.68 -14.02
C HIS A 49 -1.97 7.15 -13.99
N ASN A 50 -0.95 6.66 -13.27
CA ASN A 50 -0.72 5.23 -13.06
C ASN A 50 -1.66 4.61 -12.00
N LEU A 51 -2.43 5.43 -11.28
CA LEU A 51 -3.41 4.96 -10.30
C LEU A 51 -4.73 4.61 -10.98
N PRO A 52 -5.18 3.33 -11.02
CA PRO A 52 -6.49 2.99 -11.54
C PRO A 52 -7.61 3.61 -10.69
N HIS A 53 -8.50 4.37 -11.31
CA HIS A 53 -9.65 4.99 -10.64
C HIS A 53 -10.86 4.05 -10.48
N SER A 54 -10.85 2.89 -11.12
CA SER A 54 -11.90 1.86 -11.04
C SER A 54 -11.31 0.45 -11.02
N GLY A 55 -12.12 -0.51 -10.61
CA GLY A 55 -11.70 -1.91 -10.54
C GLY A 55 -10.72 -2.23 -9.40
N PRO A 56 -10.32 -3.50 -9.28
CA PRO A 56 -9.38 -3.94 -8.26
C PRO A 56 -7.99 -3.34 -8.49
N VAL A 57 -7.30 -3.00 -7.40
CA VAL A 57 -5.89 -2.60 -7.44
C VAL A 57 -5.19 -2.96 -6.13
N LEU A 58 -3.98 -3.46 -6.24
CA LEU A 58 -3.04 -3.60 -5.13
C LEU A 58 -2.04 -2.44 -5.19
N LEU A 59 -1.96 -1.65 -4.15
CA LEU A 59 -0.94 -0.62 -3.99
C LEU A 59 0.21 -1.20 -3.17
N ALA A 60 1.40 -1.22 -3.76
CA ALA A 60 2.62 -1.79 -3.18
C ALA A 60 3.61 -0.67 -2.82
N PRO A 61 3.44 0.00 -1.67
CA PRO A 61 4.28 1.10 -1.26
C PRO A 61 5.60 0.66 -0.64
N THR A 62 6.65 1.48 -0.84
CA THR A 62 7.80 1.47 0.06
C THR A 62 7.35 1.90 1.46
N HIS A 63 8.02 1.40 2.51
CA HIS A 63 7.66 1.71 3.90
C HIS A 63 8.83 2.39 4.61
N ARG A 64 8.75 3.72 4.73
CA ARG A 64 9.86 4.56 5.22
C ARG A 64 9.58 5.21 6.57
N ALA A 65 8.30 5.49 6.85
CA ALA A 65 7.87 6.15 8.08
C ALA A 65 6.43 5.77 8.44
N ARG A 66 6.02 6.06 9.69
CA ARG A 66 4.61 5.95 10.08
C ARG A 66 3.70 6.90 9.31
N TRP A 67 4.25 7.99 8.77
CA TRP A 67 3.56 8.95 7.92
C TRP A 67 3.04 8.34 6.61
N ASP A 68 3.63 7.23 6.16
CA ASP A 68 3.23 6.52 4.95
C ASP A 68 1.75 6.13 4.97
N ALA A 69 1.22 5.78 6.15
CA ALA A 69 -0.18 5.42 6.33
C ALA A 69 -1.14 6.61 6.10
N LEU A 70 -0.69 7.85 6.32
CA LEU A 70 -1.48 9.07 6.10
C LEU A 70 -1.29 9.63 4.69
N LEU A 71 -0.10 9.55 4.13
CA LEU A 71 0.20 9.99 2.77
C LEU A 71 -0.55 9.18 1.71
N ARG A 72 -0.86 7.90 1.99
CA ARG A 72 -1.60 7.03 1.07
C ARG A 72 -3.03 7.49 0.81
N PRO A 73 -3.89 7.65 1.84
CA PRO A 73 -5.23 8.17 1.63
C PRO A 73 -5.24 9.58 1.03
N HIS A 74 -4.21 10.38 1.30
CA HIS A 74 -4.04 11.69 0.67
C HIS A 74 -3.78 11.57 -0.84
N ALA A 75 -2.88 10.67 -1.27
CA ALA A 75 -2.47 10.55 -2.66
C ALA A 75 -3.37 9.62 -3.51
N ALA A 76 -4.10 8.68 -2.91
CA ALA A 76 -4.86 7.65 -3.64
C ALA A 76 -6.28 7.41 -3.08
N GLY A 77 -6.67 8.08 -2.00
CA GLY A 77 -7.92 7.87 -1.31
C GLY A 77 -9.13 8.54 -1.96
N ARG A 78 -10.19 8.69 -1.18
CA ARG A 78 -11.53 9.12 -1.64
C ARG A 78 -11.53 10.44 -2.41
N ARG A 79 -10.70 11.42 -2.02
CA ARG A 79 -10.61 12.72 -2.71
C ARG A 79 -9.99 12.63 -4.10
N VAL A 80 -9.15 11.62 -4.33
CA VAL A 80 -8.43 11.42 -5.60
C VAL A 80 -9.14 10.41 -6.49
N SER A 81 -9.48 9.24 -5.94
CA SER A 81 -10.03 8.11 -6.71
C SER A 81 -11.51 7.85 -6.48
N GLY A 82 -12.19 8.63 -5.62
CA GLY A 82 -13.57 8.35 -5.19
C GLY A 82 -13.70 7.14 -4.26
N ARG A 83 -12.60 6.46 -3.90
CA ARG A 83 -12.58 5.20 -3.15
C ARG A 83 -11.70 5.30 -1.90
N ASP A 84 -12.13 4.65 -0.83
CA ASP A 84 -11.30 4.53 0.37
C ASP A 84 -10.24 3.44 0.16
N CYS A 85 -9.01 3.72 0.59
CA CYS A 85 -7.96 2.72 0.64
C CYS A 85 -8.21 1.75 1.80
N ARG A 86 -8.17 0.44 1.51
CA ARG A 86 -8.13 -0.61 2.51
C ARG A 86 -6.68 -0.95 2.83
N PHE A 87 -6.37 -1.20 4.10
CA PHE A 87 -5.01 -1.50 4.52
C PHE A 87 -4.92 -2.87 5.17
N MET A 88 -3.97 -3.67 4.70
CA MET A 88 -3.55 -4.88 5.39
C MET A 88 -2.38 -4.50 6.31
N VAL A 89 -2.59 -4.59 7.61
CA VAL A 89 -1.62 -4.18 8.65
C VAL A 89 -1.28 -5.33 9.58
N THR A 90 -0.14 -5.24 10.26
CA THR A 90 0.26 -6.29 11.22
C THR A 90 -0.66 -6.33 12.43
N ARG A 91 -0.76 -7.49 13.08
CA ARG A 91 -1.64 -7.66 14.27
C ARG A 91 -1.32 -6.69 15.38
N ASP A 92 -0.04 -6.38 15.57
CA ASP A 92 0.44 -5.50 16.66
C ASP A 92 -0.08 -4.07 16.51
N GLU A 93 -0.24 -3.58 15.29
CA GLU A 93 -0.82 -2.26 15.00
C GLU A 93 -2.34 -2.20 15.28
N MET A 94 -2.99 -3.35 15.41
CA MET A 94 -4.45 -3.47 15.62
C MET A 94 -4.83 -3.59 17.11
N LEU A 95 -3.92 -3.24 18.04
CA LEU A 95 -4.16 -3.29 19.47
C LEU A 95 -4.63 -1.93 20.04
N GLY A 96 -5.32 -1.99 21.15
CA GLY A 96 -5.75 -0.82 21.91
C GLY A 96 -6.60 0.19 21.13
N MET A 97 -6.47 1.45 21.49
CA MET A 97 -7.22 2.57 20.88
C MET A 97 -6.85 2.75 19.40
N GLN A 98 -5.58 2.60 19.03
CA GLN A 98 -5.13 2.63 17.64
C GLN A 98 -5.87 1.57 16.81
N GLY A 99 -5.91 0.34 17.27
CA GLY A 99 -6.62 -0.75 16.59
C GLY A 99 -8.14 -0.49 16.48
N TRP A 100 -8.74 0.16 17.47
CA TRP A 100 -10.15 0.57 17.43
C TRP A 100 -10.41 1.54 16.26
N PHE A 101 -9.54 2.54 16.08
CA PHE A 101 -9.62 3.49 14.96
C PHE A 101 -9.36 2.80 13.62
N LEU A 102 -8.26 2.06 13.50
CA LEU A 102 -7.87 1.41 12.25
C LEU A 102 -8.95 0.45 11.72
N ARG A 103 -9.59 -0.33 12.60
CA ARG A 103 -10.69 -1.23 12.20
C ARG A 103 -11.87 -0.48 11.57
N ARG A 104 -12.16 0.74 12.05
CA ARG A 104 -13.26 1.60 11.54
C ARG A 104 -12.88 2.45 10.33
N LEU A 105 -11.60 2.49 10.01
CA LEU A 105 -11.07 3.10 8.79
C LEU A 105 -10.81 2.07 7.68
N GLY A 106 -11.27 0.84 7.86
CA GLY A 106 -11.17 -0.22 6.85
C GLY A 106 -9.85 -0.99 6.86
N CYS A 107 -9.04 -0.83 7.90
CA CYS A 107 -7.83 -1.63 8.10
C CYS A 107 -8.17 -3.00 8.71
N PHE A 108 -7.45 -4.04 8.34
CA PHE A 108 -7.59 -5.37 8.90
C PHE A 108 -6.24 -6.03 9.15
N ALA A 109 -6.22 -6.89 10.18
CA ALA A 109 -5.00 -7.52 10.66
C ALA A 109 -4.54 -8.67 9.77
N VAL A 110 -3.22 -8.78 9.57
CA VAL A 110 -2.57 -9.94 9.00
C VAL A 110 -1.44 -10.43 9.91
N ASN A 111 -1.33 -11.75 10.05
CA ASN A 111 -0.10 -12.35 10.53
C ASN A 111 0.83 -12.52 9.34
N GLN A 112 1.94 -11.79 9.30
CA GLN A 112 2.86 -11.79 8.16
C GLN A 112 3.50 -13.15 7.92
N ASN A 113 3.82 -13.88 8.99
CA ASN A 113 4.48 -15.19 8.90
C ASN A 113 3.50 -16.28 8.46
N GLN A 114 2.24 -16.19 8.91
CA GLN A 114 1.21 -17.20 8.64
C GLN A 114 -0.15 -16.53 8.47
N PRO A 115 -0.43 -15.95 7.29
CA PRO A 115 -1.72 -15.32 7.00
C PRO A 115 -2.86 -16.35 7.10
N SER A 116 -3.93 -16.02 7.84
CA SER A 116 -5.09 -16.90 7.93
C SER A 116 -5.85 -16.95 6.59
N LEU A 117 -6.46 -18.09 6.30
CA LEU A 117 -7.33 -18.22 5.12
C LEU A 117 -8.49 -17.24 5.13
N ALA A 118 -9.01 -16.88 6.31
CA ALA A 118 -10.08 -15.90 6.45
C ALA A 118 -9.61 -14.50 6.00
N THR A 119 -8.41 -14.07 6.45
CA THR A 119 -7.80 -12.79 6.04
C THR A 119 -7.55 -12.73 4.54
N LEU A 120 -6.99 -13.81 3.96
CA LEU A 120 -6.71 -13.85 2.52
C LEU A 120 -8.01 -13.85 1.68
N ARG A 121 -9.03 -14.60 2.10
CA ARG A 121 -10.34 -14.60 1.43
C ARG A 121 -10.99 -13.22 1.50
N TYR A 122 -10.92 -12.54 2.64
CA TYR A 122 -11.45 -11.19 2.79
C TYR A 122 -10.73 -10.20 1.88
N ALA A 123 -9.39 -10.27 1.79
CA ALA A 123 -8.62 -9.45 0.86
C ALA A 123 -9.05 -9.66 -0.61
N VAL A 124 -9.28 -10.91 -1.02
CA VAL A 124 -9.78 -11.22 -2.36
C VAL A 124 -11.21 -10.72 -2.56
N ASP A 125 -12.08 -10.80 -1.55
CA ASP A 125 -13.44 -10.27 -1.65
C ASP A 125 -13.45 -8.73 -1.81
N LEU A 126 -12.54 -8.01 -1.13
CA LEU A 126 -12.35 -6.58 -1.33
C LEU A 126 -11.93 -6.25 -2.76
N LEU A 127 -10.98 -7.01 -3.31
CA LEU A 127 -10.53 -6.86 -4.69
C LEU A 127 -11.65 -7.18 -5.69
N LYS A 128 -12.45 -8.23 -5.46
CA LYS A 128 -13.65 -8.54 -6.27
C LYS A 128 -14.67 -7.41 -6.25
N ALA A 129 -14.79 -6.72 -5.12
CA ALA A 129 -15.64 -5.54 -4.98
C ALA A 129 -15.04 -4.26 -5.59
N GLY A 130 -13.89 -4.37 -6.28
CA GLY A 130 -13.21 -3.25 -6.93
C GLY A 130 -12.55 -2.26 -5.95
N GLN A 131 -12.30 -2.69 -4.71
CA GLN A 131 -11.69 -1.80 -3.71
C GLN A 131 -10.17 -1.78 -3.81
N PRO A 132 -9.52 -0.61 -3.64
CA PRO A 132 -8.07 -0.52 -3.59
C PRO A 132 -7.56 -1.08 -2.26
N LEU A 133 -6.59 -1.97 -2.34
CA LEU A 133 -5.96 -2.59 -1.19
C LEU A 133 -4.47 -2.23 -1.11
N VAL A 134 -4.06 -1.66 0.01
CA VAL A 134 -2.67 -1.29 0.29
C VAL A 134 -2.00 -2.41 1.08
N VAL A 135 -0.91 -2.91 0.55
CA VAL A 135 -0.07 -3.93 1.20
C VAL A 135 1.36 -3.46 1.14
N PHE A 136 2.02 -3.32 2.28
CA PHE A 136 3.44 -2.99 2.35
C PHE A 136 4.28 -4.25 2.09
N PRO A 137 4.93 -4.38 0.93
CA PRO A 137 5.58 -5.64 0.56
C PRO A 137 6.80 -5.96 1.43
N GLU A 138 7.46 -4.94 1.97
CA GLU A 138 8.63 -5.10 2.84
C GLU A 138 8.26 -5.61 4.25
N GLY A 139 6.99 -5.48 4.65
CA GLY A 139 6.46 -5.95 5.93
C GLY A 139 6.97 -5.19 7.16
N ARG A 140 7.88 -4.24 7.01
CA ARG A 140 8.44 -3.42 8.09
C ARG A 140 8.88 -2.06 7.58
N ILE A 141 8.96 -1.09 8.49
CA ILE A 141 9.55 0.22 8.18
C ILE A 141 11.05 0.03 7.94
N LYS A 142 11.50 0.38 6.75
CA LYS A 142 12.90 0.37 6.37
C LYS A 142 13.51 1.74 6.65
N ARG A 143 14.43 1.81 7.60
CA ARG A 143 15.12 3.04 8.01
C ARG A 143 16.45 3.25 7.30
N ASP A 144 17.03 2.16 6.82
CA ASP A 144 18.31 2.14 6.14
C ASP A 144 18.13 2.37 4.63
N GLU A 145 18.91 3.29 4.06
CA GLU A 145 18.82 3.68 2.66
C GLU A 145 19.59 2.73 1.75
N ASP A 146 20.66 2.13 2.26
CA ASP A 146 21.61 1.33 1.46
C ASP A 146 21.16 -0.12 1.26
N THR A 147 20.16 -0.59 2.00
CA THR A 147 19.65 -1.94 1.85
C THR A 147 18.68 -2.01 0.66
N PRO A 148 18.76 -2.99 -0.26
CA PRO A 148 17.82 -3.14 -1.36
C PRO A 148 16.39 -3.43 -0.87
N ILE A 149 15.40 -3.08 -1.70
CA ILE A 149 14.01 -3.42 -1.44
C ILE A 149 13.82 -4.92 -1.68
N VAL A 150 13.37 -5.64 -0.65
CA VAL A 150 13.09 -7.08 -0.73
C VAL A 150 11.62 -7.33 -0.43
N PRO A 151 10.75 -7.42 -1.46
CA PRO A 151 9.35 -7.74 -1.27
C PRO A 151 9.17 -9.16 -0.72
N GLN A 152 8.34 -9.31 0.29
CA GLN A 152 7.92 -10.63 0.77
C GLN A 152 6.95 -11.27 -0.21
N GLN A 153 6.90 -12.60 -0.23
CA GLN A 153 6.04 -13.36 -1.16
C GLN A 153 4.53 -13.17 -0.92
N GLY A 154 4.13 -12.54 0.17
CA GLY A 154 2.72 -12.38 0.55
C GLY A 154 1.88 -11.64 -0.49
N LEU A 155 2.41 -10.56 -1.09
CA LEU A 155 1.71 -9.78 -2.10
C LEU A 155 1.54 -10.57 -3.40
N ALA A 156 2.60 -11.22 -3.89
CA ALA A 156 2.54 -12.06 -5.09
C ALA A 156 1.54 -13.22 -4.91
N ARG A 157 1.55 -13.86 -3.73
CA ARG A 157 0.58 -14.92 -3.39
C ARG A 157 -0.85 -14.42 -3.37
N LEU A 158 -1.11 -13.23 -2.82
CA LEU A 158 -2.44 -12.62 -2.80
C LEU A 158 -2.93 -12.30 -4.21
N ALA A 159 -2.09 -11.67 -5.04
CA ALA A 159 -2.44 -11.35 -6.42
C ALA A 159 -2.74 -12.61 -7.24
N ARG A 160 -1.98 -13.69 -7.04
CA ARG A 160 -2.23 -15.00 -7.66
C ARG A 160 -3.51 -15.65 -7.17
N LEU A 161 -3.78 -15.58 -5.85
CA LEU A 161 -5.02 -16.10 -5.29
C LEU A 161 -6.24 -15.36 -5.88
N ALA A 162 -6.16 -14.05 -6.06
CA ALA A 162 -7.20 -13.28 -6.73
C ALA A 162 -7.35 -13.72 -8.20
N SER A 163 -6.23 -13.87 -8.91
CA SER A 163 -6.22 -14.32 -10.31
C SER A 163 -6.84 -15.72 -10.49
N SER A 164 -6.54 -16.67 -9.60
CA SER A 164 -7.15 -18.01 -9.62
C SER A 164 -8.66 -18.01 -9.38
N GLN A 165 -9.19 -16.91 -8.86
CA GLN A 165 -10.63 -16.67 -8.69
C GLN A 165 -11.22 -15.74 -9.78
N GLY A 166 -10.53 -15.57 -10.90
CA GLY A 166 -10.98 -14.78 -12.05
C GLY A 166 -10.82 -13.26 -11.89
N VAL A 167 -10.07 -12.78 -10.90
CA VAL A 167 -9.85 -11.35 -10.66
C VAL A 167 -8.45 -10.96 -11.12
N ARG A 168 -8.35 -10.24 -12.24
CA ARG A 168 -7.08 -9.62 -12.65
C ARG A 168 -6.81 -8.38 -11.80
N VAL A 169 -5.72 -8.40 -11.07
CA VAL A 169 -5.37 -7.33 -10.14
C VAL A 169 -4.06 -6.67 -10.58
N PRO A 170 -4.10 -5.43 -11.10
CA PRO A 170 -2.89 -4.66 -11.30
C PRO A 170 -2.24 -4.33 -9.95
N VAL A 171 -0.93 -4.48 -9.87
CA VAL A 171 -0.10 -4.11 -8.72
C VAL A 171 0.64 -2.83 -9.06
N VAL A 172 0.31 -1.74 -8.40
CA VAL A 172 0.95 -0.44 -8.60
C VAL A 172 2.04 -0.25 -7.57
N PRO A 173 3.33 -0.23 -7.98
CA PRO A 173 4.42 0.11 -7.08
C PRO A 173 4.33 1.59 -6.72
N VAL A 174 4.58 1.93 -5.46
CA VAL A 174 4.49 3.32 -5.01
C VAL A 174 5.72 3.68 -4.18
N GLY A 175 6.48 4.65 -4.66
CA GLY A 175 7.63 5.21 -3.96
C GLY A 175 7.24 6.32 -3.01
N LEU A 176 7.80 6.32 -1.81
CA LEU A 176 7.68 7.40 -0.83
C LEU A 176 9.04 7.97 -0.51
N ALA A 177 9.11 9.29 -0.43
CA ALA A 177 10.31 10.00 -0.03
C ALA A 177 9.98 11.15 0.94
N TYR A 178 10.96 11.43 1.79
CA TYR A 178 10.96 12.52 2.75
C TYR A 178 12.28 13.26 2.64
N GLY A 179 12.28 14.57 2.86
CA GLY A 179 13.51 15.38 2.83
C GLY A 179 14.52 14.95 3.91
N HIS A 180 14.02 14.43 5.04
CA HIS A 180 14.84 13.87 6.11
C HIS A 180 14.31 12.49 6.54
N ARG A 181 15.19 11.65 7.06
CA ARG A 181 14.84 10.36 7.67
C ARG A 181 15.41 10.29 9.09
N PRO A 182 14.56 10.29 10.11
CA PRO A 182 13.09 10.41 10.09
C PRO A 182 12.61 11.78 9.59
N ALA A 183 11.39 11.79 9.04
CA ALA A 183 10.73 13.02 8.60
C ALA A 183 10.65 14.04 9.74
N ARG A 184 10.93 15.31 9.46
CA ARG A 184 10.96 16.43 10.41
C ARG A 184 9.78 17.36 10.20
N TRP A 185 9.53 18.22 11.15
CA TRP A 185 8.55 19.28 11.03
C TRP A 185 8.93 20.25 9.90
N ARG A 186 7.94 20.62 9.07
CA ARG A 186 8.11 21.43 7.85
C ARG A 186 8.97 20.76 6.76
N ASP A 187 9.03 19.44 6.79
CA ASP A 187 9.72 18.67 5.75
C ASP A 187 8.93 18.61 4.44
N GLN A 188 9.59 18.26 3.36
CA GLN A 188 8.96 17.90 2.10
C GLN A 188 8.69 16.40 2.06
N ALA A 189 7.55 16.00 1.50
CA ALA A 189 7.26 14.61 1.22
C ALA A 189 6.83 14.42 -0.23
N ALA A 190 7.11 13.25 -0.80
CA ALA A 190 6.64 12.91 -2.13
C ALA A 190 6.11 11.49 -2.20
N VAL A 191 5.10 11.30 -3.05
CA VAL A 191 4.50 10.02 -3.40
C VAL A 191 4.55 9.88 -4.92
N CYS A 192 5.15 8.80 -5.42
CA CYS A 192 5.23 8.52 -6.86
C CYS A 192 4.58 7.18 -7.18
N PHE A 193 3.65 7.15 -8.14
CA PHE A 193 3.01 5.94 -8.63
C PHE A 193 3.75 5.41 -9.86
N GLY A 194 4.36 4.22 -9.76
CA GLY A 194 4.97 3.55 -10.90
C GLY A 194 3.93 2.86 -11.80
N PRO A 195 4.33 2.46 -13.03
CA PRO A 195 3.46 1.67 -13.90
C PRO A 195 2.98 0.38 -13.25
N ALA A 196 1.73 0.01 -13.52
CA ALA A 196 1.15 -1.20 -12.95
C ALA A 196 1.81 -2.46 -13.48
N LEU A 197 2.09 -3.40 -12.58
CA LEU A 197 2.59 -4.73 -12.87
C LEU A 197 1.48 -5.76 -12.73
N GLN A 198 1.63 -6.88 -13.41
CA GLN A 198 0.77 -8.05 -13.25
C GLN A 198 1.61 -9.26 -12.87
N VAL A 199 1.07 -10.12 -12.00
CA VAL A 199 1.71 -11.39 -11.68
C VAL A 199 1.49 -12.33 -12.86
N LEU A 200 2.54 -12.59 -13.62
CA LEU A 200 2.52 -13.48 -14.78
C LEU A 200 3.16 -14.83 -14.39
N GLY A 201 2.61 -15.91 -14.95
CA GLY A 201 3.15 -17.25 -14.79
C GLY A 201 2.69 -18.02 -13.55
N PRO A 202 2.64 -19.35 -13.66
CA PRO A 202 2.32 -20.25 -12.57
C PRO A 202 3.55 -20.53 -11.69
N GLY A 203 3.31 -21.03 -10.48
CA GLY A 203 4.37 -21.57 -9.65
C GLY A 203 5.19 -20.56 -8.85
N ARG A 204 6.28 -21.05 -8.28
CA ARG A 204 7.20 -20.27 -7.43
C ARG A 204 8.03 -19.32 -8.27
N ASP A 205 8.48 -19.74 -9.42
CA ASP A 205 9.36 -18.97 -10.31
C ASP A 205 8.67 -17.69 -10.81
N GLY A 206 7.38 -17.77 -11.16
CA GLY A 206 6.60 -16.59 -11.53
C GLY A 206 6.42 -15.59 -10.38
N ALA A 207 6.36 -16.06 -9.14
CA ALA A 207 6.28 -15.18 -7.97
C ALA A 207 7.65 -14.53 -7.65
N GLU A 208 8.75 -15.23 -7.85
CA GLU A 208 10.10 -14.71 -7.64
C GLU A 208 10.46 -13.67 -8.71
N ALA A 209 10.19 -13.97 -9.99
CA ALA A 209 10.35 -13.01 -11.09
C ALA A 209 9.51 -11.74 -10.83
N PHE A 210 8.24 -11.90 -10.47
CA PHE A 210 7.39 -10.78 -10.13
C PHE A 210 7.93 -9.94 -8.96
N ASN A 211 8.44 -10.56 -7.90
CA ASN A 211 9.02 -9.83 -6.77
C ASN A 211 10.28 -9.05 -7.17
N THR A 212 11.09 -9.58 -8.07
CA THR A 212 12.25 -8.89 -8.62
C THR A 212 11.83 -7.64 -9.41
N ASP A 213 10.85 -7.80 -10.31
CA ASP A 213 10.30 -6.69 -11.09
C ASP A 213 9.64 -5.63 -10.20
N LEU A 214 8.91 -6.08 -9.17
CA LEU A 214 8.27 -5.19 -8.20
C LEU A 214 9.31 -4.41 -7.39
N ALA A 215 10.36 -5.06 -6.90
CA ALA A 215 11.45 -4.38 -6.19
C ALA A 215 12.06 -3.27 -7.05
N ALA A 216 12.45 -3.60 -8.26
CA ALA A 216 13.03 -2.63 -9.20
C ALA A 216 12.05 -1.47 -9.53
N ALA A 217 10.76 -1.77 -9.66
CA ALA A 217 9.74 -0.75 -9.92
C ALA A 217 9.50 0.15 -8.70
N MET A 218 9.48 -0.40 -7.49
CA MET A 218 9.38 0.36 -6.23
C MET A 218 10.59 1.28 -6.03
N GLU A 219 11.81 0.78 -6.31
CA GLU A 219 13.03 1.59 -6.26
C GLU A 219 13.01 2.74 -7.27
N ARG A 220 12.57 2.49 -8.51
CA ARG A 220 12.41 3.57 -9.50
C ARG A 220 11.41 4.63 -9.03
N ALA A 221 10.27 4.22 -8.51
CA ALA A 221 9.26 5.14 -7.98
C ALA A 221 9.78 5.94 -6.78
N GLU A 222 10.53 5.30 -5.87
CA GLU A 222 11.14 5.97 -4.72
C GLU A 222 12.20 6.99 -5.17
N ARG A 223 13.09 6.62 -6.11
CA ARG A 223 14.08 7.56 -6.67
C ARG A 223 13.41 8.78 -7.32
N ARG A 224 12.31 8.60 -8.07
CA ARG A 224 11.55 9.73 -8.63
C ARG A 224 10.97 10.61 -7.54
N ALA A 225 10.39 10.03 -6.51
CA ALA A 225 9.88 10.76 -5.36
C ALA A 225 11.00 11.56 -4.64
N CYS A 226 12.16 10.92 -4.40
CA CYS A 226 13.34 11.59 -3.83
C CYS A 226 13.80 12.78 -4.66
N THR A 227 13.94 12.60 -5.97
CA THR A 227 14.38 13.67 -6.88
C THR A 227 13.41 14.86 -6.86
N ALA A 228 12.11 14.62 -6.76
CA ALA A 228 11.09 15.67 -6.77
C ALA A 228 11.14 16.61 -5.55
N ILE A 229 11.69 16.14 -4.43
CA ILE A 229 11.86 16.94 -3.21
C ILE A 229 13.31 17.41 -3.01
N GLY A 230 14.15 17.33 -4.05
CA GLY A 230 15.58 17.74 -3.98
C GLY A 230 16.45 16.79 -3.14
N GLY A 231 15.96 15.62 -2.78
CA GLY A 231 16.73 14.59 -2.08
C GLY A 231 17.72 13.87 -2.99
N ARG A 232 18.85 13.40 -2.42
CA ARG A 232 19.73 12.48 -3.13
C ARG A 232 19.11 11.07 -3.08
N PRO A 233 18.84 10.43 -4.23
CA PRO A 233 18.45 9.02 -4.22
C PRO A 233 19.60 8.18 -3.67
N ALA A 234 19.28 7.14 -2.89
CA ALA A 234 20.28 6.17 -2.47
C ALA A 234 21.04 5.62 -3.68
N LEU A 235 22.35 5.58 -3.60
CA LEU A 235 23.19 5.00 -4.64
C LEU A 235 22.93 3.49 -4.65
N VAL A 236 22.20 3.01 -5.64
CA VAL A 236 22.18 1.58 -5.95
C VAL A 236 23.56 1.24 -6.46
N GLY A 237 24.31 0.44 -5.70
CA GLY A 237 25.56 -0.15 -6.18
C GLY A 237 25.34 -0.83 -7.53
N PRO A 238 26.35 -0.87 -8.42
CA PRO A 238 26.23 -1.54 -9.71
C PRO A 238 25.75 -2.98 -9.48
N ALA A 239 24.77 -3.41 -10.24
CA ALA A 239 24.33 -4.80 -10.25
C ALA A 239 25.59 -5.66 -10.41
N ALA A 240 25.86 -6.52 -9.43
CA ALA A 240 26.96 -7.46 -9.48
C ALA A 240 26.89 -8.20 -10.80
N GLY A 241 27.90 -8.02 -11.60
CA GLY A 241 27.96 -8.42 -13.01
C GLY A 241 27.62 -9.88 -13.22
N ALA A 242 26.93 -10.11 -14.30
CA ALA A 242 26.99 -11.38 -15.00
C ALA A 242 28.44 -11.67 -15.42
N THR A 243 29.03 -12.69 -14.84
CA THR A 243 30.09 -13.48 -15.39
C THR A 243 29.68 -14.93 -15.38
#